data_2030b69c6cbdaa2e620039a821902484
#
_entry.id   2030b69c6cbdaa2e620039a821902484
#
_cell.length_a   1.000
_cell.length_b   1.000
_cell.length_c   1.000
_cell.angle_alpha   90.00
_cell.angle_beta   90.00
_cell.angle_gamma   90.00
#
_symmetry.space_group_name_H-M   'P 1'
#
loop_
_entity.id
_entity.type
_entity.pdbx_description
1 polymer ?
#
loop_
_entity_poly.entity_id
_entity_poly.type
_entity_poly.pdbx_seq_one_letter_code
_entity_poly.pdbx_strand_id
1 'polypeptide(L)'
;MKVINVQSSLLKNFRHGFFTRKGGGSKGIYKGLNCGISSSDDAKTVLNNRNLVAQHMGTYVDNIVGVHQIHSIEAIICDKKFEFAPKADALVTNTPNLLLSVLTADCQPVIFAD
;
A
#
# COMPACT_ATOMS: atom_id res chain seq x y z
N MET A 1 -12.20 -14.38 5.55
CA MET A 1 -11.44 -13.75 6.67
C MET A 1 -11.47 -12.25 6.48
N LYS A 2 -11.70 -11.51 7.55
CA LYS A 2 -11.75 -10.05 7.47
C LYS A 2 -10.37 -9.44 7.26
N VAL A 3 -10.31 -8.39 6.46
CA VAL A 3 -9.14 -7.52 6.37
C VAL A 3 -8.91 -6.85 7.72
N ILE A 4 -7.67 -6.85 8.18
CA ILE A 4 -7.26 -6.19 9.43
C ILE A 4 -6.39 -4.99 9.10
N ASN A 5 -6.85 -3.82 9.56
CA ASN A 5 -6.16 -2.56 9.42
C ASN A 5 -5.80 -2.03 10.81
N VAL A 6 -4.51 -1.97 11.11
CA VAL A 6 -4.00 -1.44 12.37
C VAL A 6 -3.73 0.06 12.19
N GLN A 7 -4.15 0.86 13.16
CA GLN A 7 -3.99 2.32 13.12
C GLN A 7 -3.27 2.82 14.36
N SER A 8 -2.62 3.98 14.23
CA SER A 8 -1.95 4.67 15.34
C SER A 8 -2.75 5.89 15.77
N SER A 9 -2.94 6.05 17.08
CA SER A 9 -3.57 7.25 17.64
C SER A 9 -2.77 8.52 17.39
N LEU A 10 -1.47 8.40 17.13
CA LEU A 10 -0.61 9.54 16.78
C LEU A 10 -0.98 10.14 15.43
N LEU A 11 -1.63 9.35 14.55
CA LEU A 11 -2.00 9.75 13.20
C LEU A 11 -3.52 9.92 13.07
N LYS A 12 -4.24 10.13 14.15
CA LYS A 12 -5.72 10.16 14.15
C LYS A 12 -6.34 11.19 13.21
N ASN A 13 -5.61 12.25 12.88
CA ASN A 13 -6.09 13.31 11.99
C ASN A 13 -5.86 12.99 10.50
N PHE A 14 -5.20 11.87 10.21
CA PHE A 14 -4.86 11.44 8.85
C PHE A 14 -5.43 10.05 8.60
N ARG A 15 -5.96 9.83 7.40
CA ARG A 15 -6.31 8.47 6.98
C ARG A 15 -5.03 7.69 6.79
N HIS A 16 -4.92 6.58 7.48
CA HIS A 16 -3.75 5.71 7.42
C HIS A 16 -4.12 4.28 7.80
N GLY A 17 -3.25 3.36 7.51
CA GLY A 17 -3.45 2.00 7.92
C GLY A 17 -2.21 1.14 7.71
N PHE A 18 -2.03 0.19 8.61
CA PHE A 18 -1.06 -0.88 8.50
C PHE A 18 -1.86 -2.17 8.30
N PHE A 19 -1.95 -2.61 7.06
CA PHE A 19 -2.72 -3.80 6.72
C PHE A 19 -1.88 -5.05 6.97
N THR A 20 -2.51 -6.05 7.54
CA THR A 20 -1.88 -7.36 7.76
C THR A 20 -2.15 -8.25 6.55
N ARG A 21 -1.60 -9.46 6.56
CA ARG A 21 -1.91 -10.44 5.52
C ARG A 21 -3.33 -11.02 5.62
N LYS A 22 -4.08 -10.69 6.64
CA LYS A 22 -5.43 -11.21 6.87
C LYS A 22 -6.43 -10.62 5.90
N GLY A 23 -7.31 -11.46 5.38
CA GLY A 23 -8.27 -11.08 4.36
C GLY A 23 -7.75 -11.37 2.96
N GLY A 24 -8.45 -10.87 1.95
CA GLY A 24 -8.08 -11.06 0.56
C GLY A 24 -8.35 -12.45 0.01
N GLY A 25 -7.95 -12.66 -1.22
CA GLY A 25 -8.25 -13.87 -1.98
C GLY A 25 -7.05 -14.69 -2.44
N SER A 26 -5.82 -14.29 -2.09
CA SER A 26 -4.63 -15.03 -2.50
C SER A 26 -4.51 -16.37 -1.75
N LYS A 27 -3.94 -17.36 -2.41
CA LYS A 27 -3.82 -18.73 -1.93
C LYS A 27 -2.38 -19.21 -1.96
N GLY A 28 -2.13 -20.37 -1.34
CA GLY A 28 -0.80 -20.99 -1.34
C GLY A 28 0.20 -20.14 -0.56
N ILE A 29 1.39 -19.94 -1.15
CA ILE A 29 2.45 -19.15 -0.51
C ILE A 29 2.08 -17.67 -0.36
N TYR A 30 1.10 -17.19 -1.13
CA TYR A 30 0.60 -15.82 -1.07
C TYR A 30 -0.68 -15.67 -0.23
N LYS A 31 -1.07 -16.72 0.48
CA LYS A 31 -2.35 -16.78 1.19
C LYS A 31 -2.65 -15.51 1.97
N GLY A 32 -3.77 -14.88 1.61
CA GLY A 32 -4.27 -13.68 2.28
C GLY A 32 -4.32 -12.45 1.39
N LEU A 33 -3.97 -11.30 1.95
CA LEU A 33 -4.10 -9.99 1.32
C LEU A 33 -2.79 -9.60 0.62
N ASN A 34 -2.34 -10.41 -0.33
CA ASN A 34 -1.15 -10.07 -1.11
C ASN A 34 -1.46 -8.91 -2.06
N CYS A 35 -0.77 -7.79 -1.90
CA CYS A 35 -0.91 -6.59 -2.72
C CYS A 35 0.29 -6.34 -3.62
N GLY A 36 1.21 -7.29 -3.72
CA GLY A 36 2.44 -7.16 -4.49
C GLY A 36 2.22 -7.40 -5.97
N ILE A 37 2.20 -6.34 -6.76
CA ILE A 37 2.03 -6.40 -8.22
C ILE A 37 3.17 -7.17 -8.86
N SER A 38 4.38 -7.07 -8.31
CA SER A 38 5.58 -7.74 -8.83
C SER A 38 5.71 -9.19 -8.38
N SER A 39 4.81 -9.67 -7.52
CA SER A 39 4.83 -11.07 -7.11
C SER A 39 4.40 -11.99 -8.26
N SER A 40 4.67 -13.29 -8.11
CA SER A 40 4.22 -14.28 -9.08
C SER A 40 2.79 -14.76 -8.84
N ASP A 41 2.05 -14.08 -7.96
CA ASP A 41 0.64 -14.35 -7.70
C ASP A 41 -0.21 -13.99 -8.93
N ASP A 42 -1.44 -14.50 -8.95
CA ASP A 42 -2.41 -14.15 -9.99
C ASP A 42 -2.72 -12.65 -9.99
N ALA A 43 -2.48 -11.99 -11.12
CA ALA A 43 -2.59 -10.54 -11.23
C ALA A 43 -4.00 -10.04 -10.88
N LYS A 44 -5.05 -10.77 -11.28
CA LYS A 44 -6.42 -10.40 -10.98
C LYS A 44 -6.71 -10.48 -9.47
N THR A 45 -6.20 -11.51 -8.82
CA THR A 45 -6.35 -11.69 -7.37
C THR A 45 -5.63 -10.56 -6.61
N VAL A 46 -4.41 -10.22 -7.03
CA VAL A 46 -3.67 -9.09 -6.44
C VAL A 46 -4.44 -7.79 -6.62
N LEU A 47 -4.99 -7.53 -7.80
CA LEU A 47 -5.81 -6.33 -8.03
C LEU A 47 -7.04 -6.31 -7.12
N ASN A 48 -7.72 -7.43 -6.95
CA ASN A 48 -8.87 -7.53 -6.04
C ASN A 48 -8.44 -7.24 -4.58
N ASN A 49 -7.28 -7.73 -4.16
CA ASN A 49 -6.75 -7.45 -2.82
C ASN A 49 -6.47 -5.95 -2.65
N ARG A 50 -5.89 -5.31 -3.66
CA ARG A 50 -5.64 -3.86 -3.65
C ARG A 50 -6.95 -3.07 -3.60
N ASN A 51 -7.98 -3.54 -4.29
CA ASN A 51 -9.33 -2.96 -4.21
C ASN A 51 -9.87 -3.00 -2.78
N LEU A 52 -9.68 -4.12 -2.07
CA LEU A 52 -10.11 -4.23 -0.67
C LEU A 52 -9.41 -3.21 0.22
N VAL A 53 -8.10 -3.02 0.04
CA VAL A 53 -7.35 -2.00 0.77
C VAL A 53 -7.89 -0.61 0.47
N ALA A 54 -8.10 -0.29 -0.79
CA ALA A 54 -8.63 1.01 -1.20
C ALA A 54 -10.01 1.28 -0.58
N GLN A 55 -10.90 0.29 -0.58
CA GLN A 55 -12.22 0.41 0.03
C GLN A 55 -12.12 0.69 1.53
N HIS A 56 -11.25 0.00 2.25
CA HIS A 56 -11.02 0.23 3.67
C HIS A 56 -10.48 1.65 3.95
N MET A 57 -9.76 2.21 3.00
CA MET A 57 -9.23 3.57 3.09
C MET A 57 -10.21 4.63 2.56
N GLY A 58 -11.40 4.22 2.12
CA GLY A 58 -12.43 5.12 1.62
C GLY A 58 -12.12 5.73 0.26
N THR A 59 -11.39 5.02 -0.57
CA THR A 59 -10.98 5.48 -1.90
C THR A 59 -11.06 4.36 -2.92
N TYR A 60 -10.49 4.57 -4.09
CA TYR A 60 -10.46 3.63 -5.21
C TYR A 60 -9.04 3.17 -5.48
N VAL A 61 -8.91 1.97 -6.05
CA VAL A 61 -7.60 1.40 -6.37
C VAL A 61 -6.77 2.30 -7.28
N ASP A 62 -7.42 3.08 -8.14
CA ASP A 62 -6.72 4.02 -9.03
C ASP A 62 -6.00 5.14 -8.29
N ASN A 63 -6.35 5.41 -7.05
CA ASN A 63 -5.70 6.43 -6.22
C ASN A 63 -4.52 5.89 -5.41
N ILE A 64 -4.25 4.59 -5.47
CA ILE A 64 -3.09 4.00 -4.80
C ILE A 64 -1.83 4.33 -5.60
N VAL A 65 -0.88 4.97 -4.93
CA VAL A 65 0.43 5.33 -5.50
C VAL A 65 1.51 4.56 -4.75
N GLY A 66 2.32 3.85 -5.50
CA GLY A 66 3.43 3.07 -4.95
C GLY A 66 4.72 3.32 -5.70
N VAL A 67 5.79 2.72 -5.22
CA VAL A 67 7.13 2.77 -5.81
C VAL A 67 7.63 1.36 -6.06
N HIS A 68 8.62 1.25 -6.94
CA HIS A 68 9.37 0.00 -7.10
C HIS A 68 10.45 -0.03 -6.02
N GLN A 69 10.20 -0.76 -4.94
CA GLN A 69 11.06 -0.78 -3.75
C GLN A 69 12.33 -1.60 -4.02
N ILE A 70 13.48 -1.04 -3.65
CA ILE A 70 14.81 -1.61 -3.91
C ILE A 70 15.69 -1.62 -2.66
N HIS A 71 15.11 -1.44 -1.48
CA HIS A 71 15.83 -1.36 -0.20
C HIS A 71 16.87 -0.23 -0.19
N SER A 72 16.43 0.96 -0.60
CA SER A 72 17.29 2.16 -0.71
C SER A 72 16.89 3.20 0.33
N ILE A 73 17.60 4.34 0.29
CA ILE A 73 17.25 5.53 1.08
C ILE A 73 16.50 6.56 0.24
N GLU A 74 16.11 6.20 -0.98
CA GLU A 74 15.44 7.14 -1.88
C GLU A 74 13.99 7.41 -1.44
N ALA A 75 13.67 8.69 -1.35
CA ALA A 75 12.30 9.17 -1.10
C ALA A 75 11.87 10.06 -2.26
N ILE A 76 10.63 9.90 -2.71
CA ILE A 76 10.09 10.62 -3.85
C ILE A 76 8.92 11.47 -3.40
N ILE A 77 8.93 12.75 -3.80
CA ILE A 77 7.79 13.64 -3.64
C ILE A 77 6.87 13.43 -4.84
N CYS A 78 5.58 13.17 -4.58
CA CYS A 78 4.63 12.98 -5.65
C CYS A 78 3.40 13.88 -5.48
N ASP A 79 2.91 14.44 -6.58
CA ASP A 79 1.70 15.25 -6.64
C ASP A 79 0.62 14.60 -7.52
N LYS A 80 0.95 13.50 -8.17
CA LYS A 80 0.05 12.74 -9.02
C LYS A 80 0.53 11.30 -9.13
N LYS A 81 -0.30 10.44 -9.68
CA LYS A 81 0.07 9.04 -9.97
C LYS A 81 1.23 8.99 -10.95
N PHE A 82 2.08 7.99 -10.78
CA PHE A 82 3.15 7.71 -11.74
C PHE A 82 2.62 6.82 -12.86
N GLU A 83 3.04 7.10 -14.08
CA GLU A 83 2.81 6.19 -15.20
C GLU A 83 3.58 4.89 -15.00
N PHE A 84 4.84 4.99 -14.55
CA PHE A 84 5.67 3.86 -14.16
C PHE A 84 6.22 4.11 -12.77
N ALA A 85 6.14 3.12 -11.88
CA ALA A 85 6.61 3.25 -10.52
C ALA A 85 8.12 3.50 -10.49
N PRO A 86 8.58 4.64 -9.94
CA PRO A 86 10.00 4.91 -9.83
C PRO A 86 10.66 4.00 -8.79
N LYS A 87 11.95 3.80 -8.92
CA LYS A 87 12.75 3.04 -7.95
C LYS A 87 12.95 3.90 -6.70
N ALA A 88 12.35 3.53 -5.60
CA ALA A 88 12.43 4.24 -4.33
C ALA A 88 11.84 3.38 -3.22
N ASP A 89 11.96 3.83 -1.98
CA ASP A 89 11.45 3.11 -0.83
C ASP A 89 10.62 3.99 0.10
N ALA A 90 10.39 5.23 -0.28
CA ALA A 90 9.53 6.15 0.44
C ALA A 90 8.82 7.12 -0.50
N LEU A 91 7.66 7.58 -0.06
CA LEU A 91 6.81 8.52 -0.79
C LEU A 91 6.40 9.65 0.14
N VAL A 92 6.37 10.87 -0.38
CA VAL A 92 5.90 12.06 0.33
C VAL A 92 4.92 12.81 -0.55
N THR A 93 3.81 13.28 0.02
CA THR A 93 2.87 14.13 -0.70
C THR A 93 2.17 15.11 0.24
N ASN A 94 1.79 16.26 -0.29
CA ASN A 94 0.80 17.14 0.31
C ASN A 94 -0.46 17.27 -0.56
N THR A 95 -0.58 16.42 -1.57
CA THR A 95 -1.71 16.43 -2.48
C THR A 95 -2.83 15.55 -1.93
N PRO A 96 -4.04 16.07 -1.75
CA PRO A 96 -5.17 15.26 -1.29
C PRO A 96 -5.56 14.20 -2.31
N ASN A 97 -6.24 13.15 -1.83
CA ASN A 97 -6.80 12.06 -2.62
C ASN A 97 -5.77 11.12 -3.26
N LEU A 98 -4.51 11.23 -2.90
CA LEU A 98 -3.50 10.21 -3.21
C LEU A 98 -3.33 9.29 -2.02
N LEU A 99 -3.44 7.99 -2.24
CA LEU A 99 -3.19 6.97 -1.23
C LEU A 99 -1.79 6.41 -1.43
N LEU A 100 -0.83 6.94 -0.67
CA LEU A 100 0.54 6.47 -0.72
C LEU A 100 0.64 5.08 -0.09
N SER A 101 1.40 4.21 -0.69
CA SER A 101 1.57 2.86 -0.17
C SER A 101 2.99 2.35 -0.31
N VAL A 102 3.40 1.57 0.66
CA VAL A 102 4.59 0.72 0.58
C VAL A 102 4.19 -0.69 0.97
N LEU A 103 4.94 -1.66 0.48
CA LEU A 103 4.71 -3.08 0.73
C LEU A 103 5.88 -3.65 1.51
N THR A 104 5.60 -4.45 2.51
CA THR A 104 6.63 -5.12 3.29
C THR A 104 6.25 -6.58 3.53
N ALA A 105 7.25 -7.43 3.59
CA ALA A 105 7.10 -8.80 4.08
C ALA A 105 7.77 -8.94 5.45
N ASP A 106 8.97 -8.40 5.58
CA ASP A 106 9.78 -8.48 6.80
C ASP A 106 10.26 -7.12 7.28
N CYS A 107 10.32 -6.12 6.40
CA CYS A 107 10.77 -4.78 6.74
C CYS A 107 9.71 -4.05 7.58
N GLN A 108 10.15 -3.10 8.37
CA GLN A 108 9.24 -2.27 9.18
C GLN A 108 8.73 -1.09 8.34
N PRO A 109 7.42 -0.96 8.14
CA PRO A 109 6.86 0.23 7.51
C PRO A 109 6.75 1.36 8.54
N VAL A 110 6.95 2.59 8.09
CA VAL A 110 6.86 3.79 8.94
C VAL A 110 6.03 4.85 8.22
N ILE A 111 5.12 5.48 8.95
CA ILE A 111 4.30 6.58 8.45
C ILE A 111 4.62 7.84 9.26
N PHE A 112 4.86 8.92 8.54
CA PHE A 112 5.03 10.26 9.12
C PHE A 112 3.92 11.17 8.62
N ALA A 113 3.50 12.09 9.48
CA ALA A 113 2.56 13.15 9.11
C ALA A 113 2.82 14.40 9.94
N ASP A 114 2.63 15.59 9.38
CA ASP A 114 2.74 16.89 10.07
C ASP A 114 1.62 17.85 9.65
#